data_78c56d2169b0276d94198ca965c2a028
#
_entry.id   78c56d2169b0276d94198ca965c2a028
#
_cell.length_a   1.000
_cell.length_b   1.000
_cell.length_c   1.000
_cell.angle_alpha   90.00
_cell.angle_beta   90.00
_cell.angle_gamma   90.00
#
_symmetry.space_group_name_H-M   'P 1'
#
loop_
_entity.id
_entity.type
_entity.pdbx_description
1 polymer ?
#
loop_
_entity_poly.entity_id
_entity_poly.type
_entity_poly.pdbx_seq_one_letter_code
_entity_poly.pdbx_strand_id
1 'polypeptide(L)'
;MCIRDSKDNVEWLKNLGIETYSLNLPGHGDIDEKGHIETWNENIEEIVNAYNKIANKDIKIIFAHSYGSLVSVSAILRKKIDPDYLILSAPHFDDNYPKFVKNMSGAMAKVFPKLRAPSPVNKRNLSTDKETVDNYFNDPLVFRSLTFKFGNEITVEQKFVNENINKLKIPTLVLHGDKDKIVPIKASENISKLENVKFIIVENSKHEILNQDTRTFVLSEIHYWFKENNLI
;
A
#
# COMPACT_ATOMS: atom_id res chain seq x y z
N MET A 1 -3.55 2.22 4.27
CA MET A 1 -4.36 3.46 4.14
C MET A 1 -5.06 3.68 5.47
N CYS A 2 -5.03 4.88 6.04
CA CYS A 2 -5.80 5.14 7.25
C CYS A 2 -7.30 5.11 6.92
N ILE A 3 -8.11 4.55 7.81
CA ILE A 3 -9.59 4.47 7.64
C ILE A 3 -10.19 5.82 7.26
N ARG A 4 -9.68 6.92 7.80
CA ARG A 4 -10.14 8.28 7.53
C ARG A 4 -9.97 8.68 6.06
N ASP A 5 -8.80 8.45 5.47
CA ASP A 5 -8.49 8.86 4.10
C ASP A 5 -9.20 7.96 3.07
N SER A 6 -9.77 6.84 3.54
CA SER A 6 -10.52 5.89 2.72
C SER A 6 -12.01 6.17 2.69
N LYS A 7 -12.55 7.07 3.54
CA LYS A 7 -14.00 7.25 3.69
C LYS A 7 -14.71 7.52 2.37
N ASP A 8 -14.20 8.47 1.59
CA ASP A 8 -14.79 8.84 0.30
C ASP A 8 -14.64 7.71 -0.75
N ASN A 9 -13.56 6.93 -0.65
CA ASN A 9 -13.35 5.77 -1.54
C ASN A 9 -14.27 4.61 -1.15
N VAL A 10 -14.50 4.40 0.14
CA VAL A 10 -15.47 3.42 0.66
C VAL A 10 -16.89 3.80 0.23
N GLU A 11 -17.28 5.08 0.34
CA GLU A 11 -18.59 5.55 -0.09
C GLU A 11 -18.78 5.39 -1.60
N TRP A 12 -17.75 5.70 -2.40
CA TRP A 12 -17.76 5.49 -3.84
C TRP A 12 -17.95 4.01 -4.20
N LEU A 13 -17.22 3.08 -3.56
CA LEU A 13 -17.39 1.64 -3.76
C LEU A 13 -18.78 1.16 -3.36
N LYS A 14 -19.33 1.66 -2.24
CA LYS A 14 -20.68 1.36 -1.78
C LYS A 14 -21.73 1.78 -2.81
N ASN A 15 -21.56 2.94 -3.46
CA ASN A 15 -22.46 3.40 -4.50
C ASN A 15 -22.42 2.52 -5.77
N LEU A 16 -21.36 1.74 -5.95
CA LEU A 16 -21.26 0.68 -6.97
C LEU A 16 -21.83 -0.67 -6.51
N GLY A 17 -22.39 -0.76 -5.32
CA GLY A 17 -22.91 -2.01 -4.75
C GLY A 17 -21.83 -2.91 -4.13
N ILE A 18 -20.61 -2.42 -3.93
CA ILE A 18 -19.49 -3.18 -3.41
C ILE A 18 -19.41 -3.03 -1.88
N GLU A 19 -19.58 -4.12 -1.16
CA GLU A 19 -19.37 -4.16 0.29
C GLU A 19 -17.88 -4.02 0.61
N THR A 20 -17.55 -3.15 1.56
CA THR A 20 -16.14 -2.79 1.82
C THR A 20 -15.77 -2.99 3.28
N TYR A 21 -14.65 -3.63 3.50
CA TYR A 21 -14.03 -3.83 4.82
C TYR A 21 -12.68 -3.13 4.86
N SER A 22 -12.53 -2.16 5.75
CA SER A 22 -11.26 -1.46 5.97
C SER A 22 -10.56 -2.00 7.21
N LEU A 23 -9.23 -2.13 7.15
CA LEU A 23 -8.44 -2.57 8.29
C LEU A 23 -7.30 -1.58 8.60
N ASN A 24 -6.92 -1.50 9.86
CA ASN A 24 -5.68 -0.85 10.29
C ASN A 24 -4.59 -1.91 10.35
N LEU A 25 -3.47 -1.64 9.70
CA LEU A 25 -2.31 -2.52 9.78
C LEU A 25 -1.54 -2.28 11.10
N PRO A 26 -0.84 -3.30 11.63
CA PRO A 26 0.07 -3.15 12.76
C PRO A 26 1.00 -1.96 12.60
N GLY A 27 1.27 -1.26 13.68
CA GLY A 27 2.06 -0.03 13.68
C GLY A 27 1.32 1.22 13.18
N HIS A 28 0.04 1.12 12.81
CA HIS A 28 -0.76 2.24 12.28
C HIS A 28 -2.04 2.47 13.09
N GLY A 29 -2.57 3.70 12.99
CA GLY A 29 -3.85 4.06 13.61
C GLY A 29 -3.75 4.42 15.08
N ASP A 30 -4.82 4.12 15.85
CA ASP A 30 -4.92 4.45 17.28
C ASP A 30 -4.32 3.34 18.15
N ILE A 31 -3.00 3.32 18.21
CA ILE A 31 -2.21 2.40 19.03
C ILE A 31 -1.05 3.13 19.71
N ASP A 32 -0.55 2.58 20.81
CA ASP A 32 0.52 3.21 21.59
C ASP A 32 1.87 3.22 20.84
N GLU A 33 2.26 2.12 20.22
CA GLU A 33 3.54 1.98 19.51
C GLU A 33 3.42 2.19 17.99
N LYS A 34 2.93 3.36 17.55
CA LYS A 34 2.88 3.70 16.12
C LYS A 34 4.25 3.65 15.45
N GLY A 35 4.30 3.15 14.22
CA GLY A 35 5.54 3.03 13.44
C GLY A 35 6.51 1.98 13.98
N HIS A 36 5.97 0.94 14.62
CA HIS A 36 6.71 -0.22 15.11
C HIS A 36 5.95 -1.52 14.86
N ILE A 37 6.67 -2.58 14.54
CA ILE A 37 6.23 -3.98 14.57
C ILE A 37 7.40 -4.83 15.07
N GLU A 38 7.12 -5.92 15.76
CA GLU A 38 8.16 -6.86 16.18
C GLU A 38 8.53 -7.82 15.04
N THR A 39 7.57 -8.25 14.25
CA THR A 39 7.80 -9.13 13.09
C THR A 39 6.87 -8.80 11.94
N TRP A 40 7.30 -9.10 10.71
CA TRP A 40 6.43 -8.99 9.53
C TRP A 40 5.16 -9.85 9.64
N ASN A 41 5.23 -10.94 10.40
CA ASN A 41 4.12 -11.88 10.55
C ASN A 41 2.86 -11.22 11.17
N GLU A 42 3.00 -10.18 11.99
CA GLU A 42 1.87 -9.42 12.52
C GLU A 42 0.98 -8.86 11.40
N ASN A 43 1.61 -8.31 10.34
CA ASN A 43 0.87 -7.84 9.16
C ASN A 43 0.16 -8.98 8.43
N ILE A 44 0.83 -10.14 8.31
CA ILE A 44 0.25 -11.32 7.64
C ILE A 44 -0.96 -11.83 8.43
N GLU A 45 -0.84 -11.93 9.75
CA GLU A 45 -1.94 -12.35 10.62
C GLU A 45 -3.14 -11.40 10.54
N GLU A 46 -2.89 -10.09 10.57
CA GLU A 46 -3.95 -9.09 10.51
C GLU A 46 -4.71 -9.15 9.17
N ILE A 47 -4.00 -9.22 8.04
CA ILE A 47 -4.67 -9.31 6.74
C ILE A 47 -5.42 -10.65 6.57
N VAL A 48 -4.88 -11.74 7.08
CA VAL A 48 -5.55 -13.06 7.07
C VAL A 48 -6.83 -13.02 7.92
N ASN A 49 -6.77 -12.43 9.11
CA ASN A 49 -7.94 -12.28 9.97
C ASN A 49 -9.03 -11.42 9.30
N ALA A 50 -8.64 -10.32 8.63
CA ALA A 50 -9.57 -9.49 7.88
C ALA A 50 -10.15 -10.24 6.66
N TYR A 51 -9.31 -10.96 5.92
CA TYR A 51 -9.72 -11.74 4.75
C TYR A 51 -10.70 -12.87 5.12
N ASN A 52 -10.51 -13.52 6.24
CA ASN A 52 -11.40 -14.59 6.72
C ASN A 52 -12.83 -14.09 6.98
N LYS A 53 -13.03 -12.80 7.27
CA LYS A 53 -14.38 -12.21 7.43
C LYS A 53 -15.17 -12.19 6.12
N ILE A 54 -14.48 -12.22 4.98
CA ILE A 54 -15.08 -12.23 3.64
C ILE A 54 -14.88 -13.57 2.90
N ALA A 55 -14.39 -14.60 3.57
CA ALA A 55 -14.06 -15.88 2.93
C ALA A 55 -15.26 -16.55 2.25
N ASN A 56 -16.48 -16.30 2.73
CA ASN A 56 -17.73 -16.83 2.19
C ASN A 56 -18.36 -15.98 1.07
N LYS A 57 -17.70 -14.92 0.61
CA LYS A 57 -18.17 -14.08 -0.50
C LYS A 57 -17.74 -14.69 -1.84
N ASP A 58 -18.60 -14.54 -2.86
CA ASP A 58 -18.37 -15.10 -4.19
C ASP A 58 -17.16 -14.46 -4.88
N ILE A 59 -17.03 -13.14 -4.77
CA ILE A 59 -15.93 -12.38 -5.34
C ILE A 59 -15.23 -11.57 -4.25
N LYS A 60 -13.93 -11.73 -4.14
CA LYS A 60 -13.08 -11.05 -3.17
C LYS A 60 -12.05 -10.18 -3.87
N ILE A 61 -12.10 -8.88 -3.59
CA ILE A 61 -11.20 -7.88 -4.17
C ILE A 61 -10.36 -7.28 -3.06
N ILE A 62 -9.05 -7.20 -3.24
CA ILE A 62 -8.19 -6.41 -2.37
C ILE A 62 -7.86 -5.09 -3.06
N PHE A 63 -8.17 -3.98 -2.40
CA PHE A 63 -7.73 -2.65 -2.80
C PHE A 63 -6.71 -2.14 -1.78
N ALA A 64 -5.47 -2.01 -2.21
CA ALA A 64 -4.37 -1.66 -1.34
C ALA A 64 -3.56 -0.47 -1.86
N HIS A 65 -3.12 0.40 -0.94
CA HIS A 65 -2.29 1.56 -1.22
C HIS A 65 -0.95 1.45 -0.50
N SER A 66 0.12 1.83 -1.18
CA SER A 66 1.48 2.00 -0.62
C SER A 66 1.92 0.79 0.22
N TYR A 67 2.18 0.96 1.52
CA TYR A 67 2.55 -0.10 2.46
C TYR A 67 1.54 -1.25 2.47
N GLY A 68 0.23 -0.95 2.40
CA GLY A 68 -0.82 -1.97 2.31
C GLY A 68 -0.67 -2.86 1.08
N SER A 69 -0.16 -2.34 -0.03
CA SER A 69 0.15 -3.13 -1.23
C SER A 69 1.27 -4.15 -0.97
N LEU A 70 2.32 -3.74 -0.25
CA LEU A 70 3.40 -4.64 0.13
C LEU A 70 2.89 -5.78 1.00
N VAL A 71 2.07 -5.47 2.02
CA VAL A 71 1.46 -6.46 2.92
C VAL A 71 0.56 -7.42 2.15
N SER A 72 -0.32 -6.90 1.29
CA SER A 72 -1.27 -7.71 0.54
C SER A 72 -0.58 -8.68 -0.43
N VAL A 73 0.36 -8.16 -1.23
CA VAL A 73 1.10 -8.99 -2.19
C VAL A 73 1.98 -10.02 -1.47
N SER A 74 2.59 -9.65 -0.35
CA SER A 74 3.34 -10.57 0.50
C SER A 74 2.47 -11.74 0.98
N ALA A 75 1.26 -11.47 1.49
CA ALA A 75 0.34 -12.48 1.96
C ALA A 75 -0.12 -13.42 0.82
N ILE A 76 -0.40 -12.87 -0.37
CA ILE A 76 -0.77 -13.63 -1.57
C ILE A 76 0.39 -14.55 -1.99
N LEU A 77 1.60 -14.01 -2.12
CA LEU A 77 2.78 -14.79 -2.54
C LEU A 77 3.14 -15.91 -1.54
N ARG A 78 2.81 -15.73 -0.26
CA ARG A 78 2.90 -16.76 0.78
C ARG A 78 1.73 -17.72 0.81
N LYS A 79 0.73 -17.55 -0.09
CA LYS A 79 -0.50 -18.37 -0.14
C LYS A 79 -1.29 -18.34 1.17
N LYS A 80 -1.30 -17.19 1.84
CA LYS A 80 -2.05 -16.98 3.08
C LYS A 80 -3.46 -16.46 2.81
N ILE A 81 -3.64 -15.77 1.69
CA ILE A 81 -4.93 -15.28 1.16
C ILE A 81 -4.95 -15.51 -0.35
N ASP A 82 -6.14 -15.66 -0.91
CA ASP A 82 -6.36 -15.92 -2.33
C ASP A 82 -7.55 -15.08 -2.85
N PRO A 83 -7.36 -13.77 -3.05
CA PRO A 83 -8.40 -12.92 -3.62
C PRO A 83 -8.55 -13.16 -5.12
N ASP A 84 -9.75 -12.92 -5.63
CA ASP A 84 -10.05 -13.07 -7.07
C ASP A 84 -9.46 -11.92 -7.89
N TYR A 85 -9.35 -10.71 -7.30
CA TYR A 85 -8.86 -9.49 -7.96
C TYR A 85 -8.03 -8.64 -7.01
N LEU A 86 -7.10 -7.86 -7.59
CA LEU A 86 -6.19 -7.00 -6.84
C LEU A 86 -6.09 -5.61 -7.47
N ILE A 87 -6.26 -4.56 -6.68
CA ILE A 87 -6.03 -3.17 -7.07
C ILE A 87 -4.93 -2.60 -6.20
N LEU A 88 -3.87 -2.11 -6.82
CA LEU A 88 -2.71 -1.55 -6.13
C LEU A 88 -2.51 -0.10 -6.53
N SER A 89 -2.47 0.78 -5.56
CA SER A 89 -2.18 2.21 -5.71
C SER A 89 -0.81 2.52 -5.12
N ALA A 90 0.10 3.05 -5.93
CA ALA A 90 1.47 3.41 -5.54
C ALA A 90 2.16 2.32 -4.68
N PRO A 91 2.28 1.07 -5.17
CA PRO A 91 2.71 -0.08 -4.36
C PRO A 91 4.15 0.08 -3.87
N HIS A 92 4.36 -0.08 -2.55
CA HIS A 92 5.65 0.13 -1.88
C HIS A 92 6.61 -1.06 -2.03
N PHE A 93 6.91 -1.45 -3.28
CA PHE A 93 7.81 -2.59 -3.55
C PHE A 93 9.28 -2.20 -3.62
N ASP A 94 9.60 -0.92 -3.66
CA ASP A 94 10.95 -0.37 -3.49
C ASP A 94 10.85 1.07 -2.95
N ASP A 95 11.98 1.63 -2.58
CA ASP A 95 12.15 3.00 -2.16
C ASP A 95 13.44 3.60 -2.75
N ASN A 96 13.59 4.93 -2.65
CA ASN A 96 14.74 5.64 -3.19
C ASN A 96 16.01 5.58 -2.31
N TYR A 97 16.03 4.74 -1.26
CA TYR A 97 17.20 4.69 -0.39
C TYR A 97 18.38 3.96 -1.04
N PRO A 98 19.59 4.56 -1.00
CA PRO A 98 20.80 3.89 -1.42
C PRO A 98 21.03 2.58 -0.64
N LYS A 99 21.65 1.58 -1.29
CA LYS A 99 21.92 0.27 -0.65
C LYS A 99 22.65 0.38 0.68
N PHE A 100 23.62 1.31 0.79
CA PHE A 100 24.37 1.47 2.03
C PHE A 100 23.49 1.96 3.20
N VAL A 101 22.49 2.81 2.94
CA VAL A 101 21.50 3.26 3.93
C VAL A 101 20.63 2.09 4.39
N LYS A 102 20.16 1.26 3.44
CA LYS A 102 19.39 0.04 3.77
C LYS A 102 20.21 -0.92 4.63
N ASN A 103 21.49 -1.15 4.27
CA ASN A 103 22.40 -2.02 5.03
C ASN A 103 22.67 -1.47 6.44
N MET A 104 22.91 -0.17 6.57
CA MET A 104 23.09 0.49 7.85
C MET A 104 21.82 0.41 8.72
N SER A 105 20.66 0.64 8.14
CA SER A 105 19.38 0.47 8.81
C SER A 105 19.19 -0.95 9.33
N GLY A 106 19.56 -1.96 8.53
CA GLY A 106 19.53 -3.37 8.94
C GLY A 106 20.46 -3.69 10.11
N ALA A 107 21.67 -3.11 10.13
CA ALA A 107 22.60 -3.25 11.26
C ALA A 107 22.02 -2.57 12.53
N MET A 108 21.50 -1.36 12.38
CA MET A 108 20.84 -0.63 13.49
C MET A 108 19.62 -1.38 14.04
N ALA A 109 18.83 -2.02 13.16
CA ALA A 109 17.70 -2.84 13.58
C ALA A 109 18.09 -4.03 14.48
N LYS A 110 19.29 -4.57 14.31
CA LYS A 110 19.81 -5.67 15.15
C LYS A 110 20.30 -5.20 16.52
N VAL A 111 20.94 -4.03 16.58
CA VAL A 111 21.58 -3.52 17.81
C VAL A 111 20.63 -2.62 18.62
N PHE A 112 19.87 -1.79 17.91
CA PHE A 112 18.95 -0.81 18.49
C PHE A 112 17.56 -0.88 17.80
N PRO A 113 16.83 -2.00 17.90
CA PRO A 113 15.60 -2.25 17.14
C PRO A 113 14.53 -1.16 17.35
N LYS A 114 14.39 -0.66 18.58
CA LYS A 114 13.39 0.36 18.95
C LYS A 114 13.85 1.80 18.75
N LEU A 115 15.11 2.04 18.36
CA LEU A 115 15.56 3.39 18.01
C LEU A 115 14.79 3.86 16.76
N ARG A 116 14.39 5.12 16.75
CA ARG A 116 13.48 5.69 15.74
C ARG A 116 14.20 6.63 14.80
N ALA A 117 13.81 6.58 13.54
CA ALA A 117 14.18 7.55 12.51
C ALA A 117 12.93 8.31 12.02
N PRO A 118 13.07 9.55 11.54
CA PRO A 118 11.96 10.27 10.91
C PRO A 118 11.35 9.48 9.75
N SER A 119 10.03 9.56 9.59
CA SER A 119 9.34 9.03 8.42
C SER A 119 9.83 9.73 7.15
N PRO A 120 10.02 8.99 6.03
CA PRO A 120 10.43 9.58 4.75
C PRO A 120 9.33 10.44 4.10
N VAL A 121 8.10 10.31 4.57
CA VAL A 121 6.96 11.07 4.04
C VAL A 121 7.10 12.55 4.41
N ASN A 122 7.09 13.42 3.41
CA ASN A 122 7.16 14.86 3.59
C ASN A 122 6.06 15.59 2.81
N LYS A 123 5.76 16.83 3.25
CA LYS A 123 4.66 17.65 2.69
C LYS A 123 4.75 17.87 1.18
N ARG A 124 5.97 17.97 0.62
CA ARG A 124 6.16 18.28 -0.80
C ARG A 124 5.86 17.11 -1.71
N ASN A 125 5.99 15.87 -1.20
CA ASN A 125 5.97 14.66 -2.00
C ASN A 125 4.66 13.87 -1.85
N LEU A 126 3.80 14.21 -0.88
CA LEU A 126 2.62 13.45 -0.55
C LEU A 126 1.50 13.59 -1.59
N SER A 127 1.02 14.81 -1.80
CA SER A 127 -0.09 15.13 -2.70
C SER A 127 0.12 16.48 -3.38
N THR A 128 -0.57 16.73 -4.48
CA THR A 128 -0.72 18.05 -5.09
C THR A 128 -1.75 18.90 -4.35
N ASP A 129 -2.74 18.25 -3.72
CA ASP A 129 -3.76 18.91 -2.94
C ASP A 129 -3.26 19.32 -1.55
N LYS A 130 -3.36 20.62 -1.26
CA LYS A 130 -2.89 21.20 0.00
C LYS A 130 -3.72 20.74 1.20
N GLU A 131 -5.02 20.60 1.04
CA GLU A 131 -5.91 20.18 2.12
C GLU A 131 -5.58 18.74 2.55
N THR A 132 -5.40 17.85 1.60
CA THR A 132 -4.92 16.47 1.84
C THR A 132 -3.59 16.46 2.60
N VAL A 133 -2.63 17.30 2.19
CA VAL A 133 -1.33 17.42 2.87
C VAL A 133 -1.51 17.91 4.30
N ASP A 134 -2.28 18.98 4.51
CA ASP A 134 -2.47 19.56 5.85
C ASP A 134 -3.22 18.58 6.77
N ASN A 135 -4.26 17.90 6.26
CA ASN A 135 -4.99 16.88 6.98
C ASN A 135 -4.08 15.71 7.41
N TYR A 136 -3.27 15.18 6.48
CA TYR A 136 -2.32 14.12 6.79
C TYR A 136 -1.33 14.54 7.88
N PHE A 137 -0.76 15.76 7.76
CA PHE A 137 0.25 16.25 8.69
C PHE A 137 -0.31 16.76 10.03
N ASN A 138 -1.58 16.96 10.18
CA ASN A 138 -2.24 17.33 11.44
C ASN A 138 -2.93 16.12 12.12
N ASP A 139 -2.99 14.96 11.46
CA ASP A 139 -3.62 13.78 12.02
C ASP A 139 -2.76 13.13 13.10
N PRO A 140 -3.26 12.99 14.34
CA PRO A 140 -2.56 12.31 15.42
C PRO A 140 -2.41 10.80 15.20
N LEU A 141 -3.18 10.21 14.29
CA LEU A 141 -3.10 8.78 13.97
C LEU A 141 -1.94 8.45 13.02
N VAL A 142 -1.37 9.46 12.34
CA VAL A 142 -0.23 9.29 11.45
C VAL A 142 1.08 9.33 12.22
N PHE A 143 1.89 8.31 12.13
CA PHE A 143 3.22 8.31 12.75
C PHE A 143 4.22 9.19 11.97
N ARG A 144 5.07 9.89 12.73
CA ARG A 144 6.12 10.79 12.20
C ARG A 144 7.50 10.19 12.21
N SER A 145 7.63 9.07 12.89
CA SER A 145 8.88 8.33 12.99
C SER A 145 8.57 6.84 13.03
N LEU A 146 9.49 6.05 12.54
CA LEU A 146 9.42 4.59 12.56
C LEU A 146 10.68 4.03 13.21
N THR A 147 10.56 2.85 13.79
CA THR A 147 11.70 2.16 14.37
C THR A 147 12.61 1.57 13.30
N PHE A 148 13.90 1.41 13.57
CA PHE A 148 14.80 0.71 12.66
C PHE A 148 14.34 -0.72 12.40
N LYS A 149 13.73 -1.37 13.40
CA LYS A 149 13.11 -2.69 13.22
C LYS A 149 12.05 -2.66 12.14
N PHE A 150 11.09 -1.73 12.21
CA PHE A 150 10.02 -1.61 11.22
C PHE A 150 10.58 -1.33 9.81
N GLY A 151 11.51 -0.37 9.69
CA GLY A 151 12.15 -0.08 8.42
C GLY A 151 12.89 -1.27 7.81
N ASN A 152 13.56 -2.07 8.65
CA ASN A 152 14.23 -3.29 8.20
C ASN A 152 13.24 -4.37 7.74
N GLU A 153 12.14 -4.57 8.47
CA GLU A 153 11.08 -5.52 8.07
C GLU A 153 10.51 -5.15 6.69
N ILE A 154 10.26 -3.84 6.43
CA ILE A 154 9.85 -3.35 5.11
C ILE A 154 10.90 -3.72 4.04
N THR A 155 12.17 -3.43 4.29
CA THR A 155 13.25 -3.68 3.32
C THR A 155 13.40 -5.17 2.99
N VAL A 156 13.32 -6.03 4.00
CA VAL A 156 13.38 -7.49 3.83
C VAL A 156 12.19 -7.96 3.01
N GLU A 157 11.01 -7.42 3.28
CA GLU A 157 9.80 -7.82 2.59
C GLU A 157 9.71 -7.30 1.15
N GLN A 158 10.19 -6.10 0.87
CA GLN A 158 10.35 -5.59 -0.49
C GLN A 158 11.22 -6.53 -1.33
N LYS A 159 12.33 -7.02 -0.75
CA LYS A 159 13.19 -8.01 -1.41
C LYS A 159 12.43 -9.30 -1.70
N PHE A 160 11.73 -9.87 -0.70
CA PHE A 160 10.93 -11.09 -0.88
C PHE A 160 9.88 -10.93 -1.99
N VAL A 161 9.13 -9.82 -1.99
CA VAL A 161 8.10 -9.56 -3.01
C VAL A 161 8.73 -9.43 -4.38
N ASN A 162 9.81 -8.65 -4.55
CA ASN A 162 10.47 -8.49 -5.85
C ASN A 162 11.06 -9.80 -6.40
N GLU A 163 11.60 -10.67 -5.55
CA GLU A 163 12.14 -11.98 -5.96
C GLU A 163 11.05 -12.99 -6.36
N ASN A 164 9.80 -12.77 -5.93
CA ASN A 164 8.70 -13.70 -6.14
C ASN A 164 7.53 -13.14 -6.96
N ILE A 165 7.59 -11.88 -7.37
CA ILE A 165 6.46 -11.18 -8.02
C ILE A 165 5.96 -11.87 -9.29
N ASN A 166 6.82 -12.59 -10.01
CA ASN A 166 6.47 -13.39 -11.19
C ASN A 166 5.52 -14.56 -10.89
N LYS A 167 5.32 -14.90 -9.61
CA LYS A 167 4.36 -15.91 -9.15
C LYS A 167 2.96 -15.35 -8.94
N LEU A 168 2.78 -14.02 -8.99
CA LEU A 168 1.47 -13.38 -8.90
C LEU A 168 0.66 -13.68 -10.16
N LYS A 169 -0.48 -14.37 -10.02
CA LYS A 169 -1.34 -14.78 -11.14
C LYS A 169 -2.74 -14.16 -11.10
N ILE A 170 -3.04 -13.39 -10.07
CA ILE A 170 -4.33 -12.73 -9.85
C ILE A 170 -4.46 -11.56 -10.83
N PRO A 171 -5.61 -11.40 -11.54
CA PRO A 171 -5.88 -10.20 -12.32
C PRO A 171 -5.68 -8.95 -11.47
N THR A 172 -4.78 -8.08 -11.91
CA THR A 172 -4.33 -6.96 -11.09
C THR A 172 -4.37 -5.65 -11.85
N LEU A 173 -4.94 -4.63 -11.24
CA LEU A 173 -4.82 -3.24 -11.67
C LEU A 173 -3.78 -2.54 -10.81
N VAL A 174 -2.78 -1.93 -11.43
CA VAL A 174 -1.77 -1.09 -10.76
C VAL A 174 -1.87 0.33 -11.26
N LEU A 175 -2.02 1.29 -10.35
CA LEU A 175 -2.01 2.72 -10.65
C LEU A 175 -0.87 3.39 -9.88
N HIS A 176 -0.06 4.22 -10.56
CA HIS A 176 1.09 4.88 -9.93
C HIS A 176 1.30 6.28 -10.49
N GLY A 177 1.54 7.25 -9.60
CA GLY A 177 1.83 8.63 -9.99
C GLY A 177 3.23 8.78 -10.60
N ASP A 178 3.35 9.49 -11.72
CA ASP A 178 4.63 9.73 -12.40
C ASP A 178 5.59 10.61 -11.61
N LYS A 179 5.06 11.44 -10.68
CA LYS A 179 5.81 12.35 -9.81
C LYS A 179 5.93 11.87 -8.37
N ASP A 180 5.62 10.60 -8.11
CA ASP A 180 5.79 10.02 -6.79
C ASP A 180 7.28 9.93 -6.41
N LYS A 181 7.66 10.66 -5.36
CA LYS A 181 9.01 10.69 -4.79
C LYS A 181 9.11 9.96 -3.44
N ILE A 182 7.99 9.49 -2.92
CA ILE A 182 7.94 8.65 -1.71
C ILE A 182 8.21 7.21 -2.12
N VAL A 183 7.39 6.69 -3.03
CA VAL A 183 7.61 5.41 -3.71
C VAL A 183 7.82 5.70 -5.19
N PRO A 184 9.04 5.51 -5.71
CA PRO A 184 9.30 5.83 -7.11
C PRO A 184 8.51 4.90 -8.03
N ILE A 185 8.03 5.42 -9.17
CA ILE A 185 7.30 4.63 -10.17
C ILE A 185 8.06 3.36 -10.59
N LYS A 186 9.39 3.39 -10.51
CA LYS A 186 10.27 2.23 -10.73
C LYS A 186 9.93 1.05 -9.81
N ALA A 187 9.35 1.29 -8.63
CA ALA A 187 8.91 0.24 -7.72
C ALA A 187 7.84 -0.66 -8.35
N SER A 188 7.09 -0.17 -9.34
CA SER A 188 6.10 -0.93 -10.10
C SER A 188 6.66 -1.61 -11.36
N GLU A 189 7.96 -1.46 -11.68
CA GLU A 189 8.53 -1.94 -12.94
C GLU A 189 8.42 -3.47 -13.10
N ASN A 190 8.66 -4.24 -12.03
CA ASN A 190 8.62 -5.69 -12.11
C ASN A 190 7.19 -6.23 -12.24
N ILE A 191 6.25 -5.67 -11.50
CA ILE A 191 4.86 -6.10 -11.55
C ILE A 191 4.20 -5.67 -12.86
N SER A 192 4.55 -4.52 -13.44
CA SER A 192 3.96 -4.02 -14.69
C SER A 192 4.28 -4.89 -15.93
N LYS A 193 5.26 -5.79 -15.82
CA LYS A 193 5.66 -6.72 -16.89
C LYS A 193 4.84 -8.02 -16.92
N LEU A 194 3.97 -8.24 -15.93
CA LEU A 194 3.16 -9.45 -15.85
C LEU A 194 1.94 -9.35 -16.77
N GLU A 195 1.62 -10.43 -17.49
CA GLU A 195 0.52 -10.48 -18.46
C GLU A 195 -0.86 -10.27 -17.82
N ASN A 196 -1.01 -10.63 -16.54
CA ASN A 196 -2.25 -10.46 -15.78
C ASN A 196 -2.36 -9.08 -15.09
N VAL A 197 -1.47 -8.14 -15.44
CA VAL A 197 -1.42 -6.81 -14.82
C VAL A 197 -1.74 -5.72 -15.83
N LYS A 198 -2.78 -4.94 -15.56
CA LYS A 198 -3.03 -3.65 -16.21
C LYS A 198 -2.32 -2.56 -15.43
N PHE A 199 -1.32 -1.91 -16.02
CA PHE A 199 -0.56 -0.84 -15.38
C PHE A 199 -0.92 0.52 -15.96
N ILE A 200 -1.29 1.45 -15.10
CA ILE A 200 -1.69 2.82 -15.46
C ILE A 200 -0.79 3.82 -14.76
N ILE A 201 -0.14 4.65 -15.55
CA ILE A 201 0.61 5.81 -15.06
C ILE A 201 -0.36 6.97 -14.92
N VAL A 202 -0.44 7.52 -13.70
CA VAL A 202 -1.27 8.68 -13.40
C VAL A 202 -0.39 9.92 -13.56
N GLU A 203 -0.57 10.62 -14.68
CA GLU A 203 0.24 11.79 -15.01
C GLU A 203 0.07 12.94 -14.00
N ASN A 204 1.14 13.68 -13.78
CA ASN A 204 1.19 14.82 -12.86
C ASN A 204 0.82 14.49 -11.42
N SER A 205 0.91 13.23 -11.02
CA SER A 205 0.47 12.74 -9.72
C SER A 205 1.63 12.36 -8.82
N LYS A 206 1.49 12.71 -7.55
CA LYS A 206 2.36 12.30 -6.46
C LYS A 206 1.86 10.98 -5.83
N HIS A 207 2.22 10.74 -4.57
CA HIS A 207 1.95 9.47 -3.88
C HIS A 207 0.45 9.20 -3.65
N GLU A 208 -0.29 10.18 -3.18
CA GLU A 208 -1.71 10.07 -2.82
C GLU A 208 -2.63 10.29 -4.03
N ILE A 209 -2.53 9.41 -5.04
CA ILE A 209 -3.26 9.56 -6.32
C ILE A 209 -4.79 9.56 -6.18
N LEU A 210 -5.32 9.05 -5.08
CA LEU A 210 -6.76 9.03 -4.73
C LEU A 210 -7.19 10.25 -3.93
N ASN A 211 -6.25 11.10 -3.50
CA ASN A 211 -6.49 12.24 -2.64
C ASN A 211 -5.82 13.50 -3.22
N GLN A 212 -6.05 13.75 -4.51
CA GLN A 212 -5.56 14.92 -5.24
C GLN A 212 -6.39 15.16 -6.52
N ASP A 213 -6.02 16.15 -7.33
CA ASP A 213 -6.77 16.58 -8.52
C ASP A 213 -7.05 15.45 -9.53
N THR A 214 -6.21 14.43 -9.55
CA THR A 214 -6.35 13.26 -10.44
C THR A 214 -7.30 12.19 -9.93
N ARG A 215 -7.93 12.37 -8.76
CA ARG A 215 -8.84 11.39 -8.16
C ARG A 215 -9.94 10.91 -9.10
N THR A 216 -10.60 11.84 -9.80
CA THR A 216 -11.67 11.50 -10.75
C THR A 216 -11.17 10.58 -11.87
N PHE A 217 -10.00 10.86 -12.43
CA PHE A 217 -9.35 9.99 -13.42
C PHE A 217 -9.07 8.61 -12.84
N VAL A 218 -8.45 8.53 -11.67
CA VAL A 218 -8.12 7.25 -11.02
C VAL A 218 -9.36 6.41 -10.76
N LEU A 219 -10.44 7.02 -10.26
CA LEU A 219 -11.71 6.31 -10.02
C LEU A 219 -12.38 5.87 -11.32
N SER A 220 -12.27 6.64 -12.40
CA SER A 220 -12.79 6.23 -13.71
C SER A 220 -12.04 5.01 -14.27
N GLU A 221 -10.71 4.96 -14.12
CA GLU A 221 -9.90 3.81 -14.54
C GLU A 221 -10.23 2.54 -13.74
N ILE A 222 -10.45 2.67 -12.43
CA ILE A 222 -10.91 1.55 -11.59
C ILE A 222 -12.30 1.09 -12.02
N HIS A 223 -13.22 2.03 -12.31
CA HIS A 223 -14.56 1.71 -12.77
C HIS A 223 -14.53 0.98 -14.13
N TYR A 224 -13.72 1.44 -15.09
CA TYR A 224 -13.53 0.76 -16.35
C TYR A 224 -12.99 -0.65 -16.17
N TRP A 225 -12.00 -0.82 -15.30
CA TRP A 225 -11.43 -2.12 -15.02
C TRP A 225 -12.45 -3.08 -14.35
N PHE A 226 -13.32 -2.58 -13.48
CA PHE A 226 -14.42 -3.38 -12.94
C PHE A 226 -15.35 -3.87 -14.05
N LYS A 227 -15.71 -3.01 -15.02
CA LYS A 227 -16.53 -3.40 -16.17
C LYS A 227 -15.84 -4.40 -17.09
N GLU A 228 -14.56 -4.21 -17.40
CA GLU A 228 -13.76 -5.14 -18.20
C GLU A 228 -13.73 -6.55 -17.59
N ASN A 229 -13.84 -6.67 -16.27
CA ASN A 229 -13.83 -7.93 -15.52
C ASN A 229 -15.23 -8.40 -15.09
N ASN A 230 -16.32 -7.76 -15.57
CA ASN A 230 -17.72 -8.07 -15.24
C ASN A 230 -18.02 -8.07 -13.73
N LEU A 231 -17.43 -7.13 -12.98
CA LEU A 231 -17.58 -6.99 -11.54
C LEU A 231 -18.74 -6.05 -11.15
N ILE A 232 -19.17 -5.20 -12.08
CA ILE A 232 -20.29 -4.25 -11.94
C ILE A 232 -21.05 -4.13 -13.26
#